data_5fda383ae90fd174ae561fe1da5a88c8
#
_entry.id   5fda383ae90fd174ae561fe1da5a88c8
#
_cell.length_a   1.000
_cell.length_b   1.000
_cell.length_c   1.000
_cell.angle_alpha   90.00
_cell.angle_beta   90.00
_cell.angle_gamma   90.00
#
_symmetry.space_group_name_H-M   'P 1'
#
loop_
_entity.id
_entity.type
_entity.pdbx_description
1 polymer ?
#
loop_
_entity_poly.entity_id
_entity_poly.type
_entity_poly.pdbx_seq_one_letter_code
_entity_poly.pdbx_strand_id
1 'polypeptide(L)'
;KWETLCENVSKGQHPSKVLIELNRSTSYLRDVFNESFTGIHTDDPEMADQIKEYLSEISPKHESLIKLHTEVTPIYEKFGIDRQIKTSFGKTASMSKGAYLVIEHTEAMHVIDVNSGNRSNRANSQEDTALEVNMIAASEVARQLRLRDMGGIIVVDFIDMNKGEHRKKLYDLLKEEMNDDRAKHKILPPTKFG
;
A
#
# COMPACT_ATOMS: atom_id res chain seq x y z
N LYS A 1 0.98 -29.84 -9.91
CA LYS A 1 -0.51 -29.77 -9.88
C LYS A 1 -1.18 -30.55 -11.01
N TRP A 2 -0.72 -30.45 -12.25
CA TRP A 2 -1.28 -31.20 -13.38
C TRP A 2 -1.10 -32.71 -13.20
N GLU A 3 0.08 -33.15 -12.83
CA GLU A 3 0.38 -34.57 -12.56
C GLU A 3 -0.49 -35.10 -11.41
N THR A 4 -0.58 -34.35 -10.29
CA THR A 4 -1.43 -34.70 -9.14
C THR A 4 -2.90 -34.81 -9.54
N LEU A 5 -3.38 -33.90 -10.38
CA LEU A 5 -4.75 -33.95 -10.92
C LEU A 5 -4.98 -35.20 -11.74
N CYS A 6 -4.07 -35.53 -12.65
CA CYS A 6 -4.17 -36.74 -13.46
C CYS A 6 -4.15 -38.02 -12.61
N GLU A 7 -3.30 -38.09 -11.60
CA GLU A 7 -3.28 -39.20 -10.65
C GLU A 7 -4.59 -39.35 -9.88
N ASN A 8 -5.14 -38.25 -9.37
CA ASN A 8 -6.39 -38.24 -8.62
C ASN A 8 -7.59 -38.64 -9.48
N VAL A 9 -7.60 -38.20 -10.75
CA VAL A 9 -8.64 -38.61 -11.71
C VAL A 9 -8.55 -40.11 -11.96
N SER A 10 -7.33 -40.69 -12.13
CA SER A 10 -7.14 -42.10 -12.44
C SER A 10 -7.45 -43.03 -11.25
N LYS A 11 -7.29 -42.54 -10.02
CA LYS A 11 -7.50 -43.33 -8.78
C LYS A 11 -8.86 -43.14 -8.15
N GLY A 12 -9.61 -42.07 -8.53
CA GLY A 12 -10.87 -41.71 -7.88
C GLY A 12 -12.05 -42.55 -8.29
N GLN A 13 -12.89 -42.91 -7.30
CA GLN A 13 -14.25 -43.41 -7.55
C GLN A 13 -15.17 -42.19 -7.74
N HIS A 14 -16.04 -42.26 -8.74
CA HIS A 14 -16.95 -41.14 -9.04
C HIS A 14 -18.20 -41.12 -8.17
N PRO A 15 -18.65 -39.94 -7.73
CA PRO A 15 -18.04 -38.62 -7.82
C PRO A 15 -16.93 -38.42 -6.77
N SER A 16 -15.78 -37.86 -7.15
CA SER A 16 -14.65 -37.60 -6.26
C SER A 16 -14.09 -36.20 -6.46
N LYS A 17 -13.55 -35.62 -5.38
CA LYS A 17 -12.87 -34.33 -5.38
C LYS A 17 -11.44 -34.56 -5.89
N VAL A 18 -11.13 -34.09 -7.11
CA VAL A 18 -9.85 -34.31 -7.76
C VAL A 18 -8.87 -33.14 -7.62
N LEU A 19 -9.40 -31.93 -7.40
CA LEU A 19 -8.61 -30.72 -7.19
C LEU A 19 -9.33 -29.78 -6.21
N ILE A 20 -8.54 -29.13 -5.38
CA ILE A 20 -8.99 -28.03 -4.52
C ILE A 20 -8.28 -26.78 -5.02
N GLU A 21 -9.03 -25.72 -5.26
CA GLU A 21 -8.45 -24.42 -5.52
C GLU A 21 -7.67 -23.92 -4.31
N LEU A 22 -6.63 -23.13 -4.56
CA LEU A 22 -5.87 -22.49 -3.49
C LEU A 22 -6.83 -21.68 -2.62
N ASN A 23 -6.63 -21.73 -1.30
CA ASN A 23 -7.38 -20.87 -0.41
C ASN A 23 -7.04 -19.39 -0.65
N ARG A 24 -7.84 -18.50 -0.08
CA ARG A 24 -7.71 -17.05 -0.31
C ARG A 24 -6.33 -16.52 0.09
N SER A 25 -5.77 -17.01 1.20
CA SER A 25 -4.48 -16.57 1.73
C SER A 25 -3.32 -16.97 0.81
N THR A 26 -3.31 -18.21 0.33
CA THR A 26 -2.29 -18.70 -0.61
C THR A 26 -2.41 -18.04 -1.98
N SER A 27 -3.64 -17.77 -2.44
CA SER A 27 -3.87 -17.04 -3.69
C SER A 27 -3.37 -15.61 -3.61
N TYR A 28 -3.62 -14.93 -2.49
CA TYR A 28 -3.10 -13.58 -2.25
C TYR A 28 -1.57 -13.58 -2.17
N LEU A 29 -0.99 -14.53 -1.42
CA LEU A 29 0.46 -14.67 -1.31
C LEU A 29 1.13 -14.89 -2.67
N ARG A 30 0.54 -15.73 -3.54
CA ARG A 30 1.01 -15.92 -4.92
C ARG A 30 1.16 -14.60 -5.68
N ASP A 31 0.24 -13.68 -5.48
CA ASP A 31 0.18 -12.43 -6.23
C ASP A 31 1.11 -11.34 -5.68
N VAL A 32 1.42 -11.37 -4.35
CA VAL A 32 2.21 -10.32 -3.69
C VAL A 32 3.61 -10.76 -3.29
N PHE A 33 3.88 -12.08 -3.19
CA PHE A 33 5.15 -12.59 -2.70
C PHE A 33 6.32 -12.20 -3.62
N ASN A 34 7.37 -11.67 -3.03
CA ASN A 34 8.63 -11.32 -3.70
C ASN A 34 9.81 -11.47 -2.74
N GLU A 35 11.02 -11.24 -3.21
CA GLU A 35 12.27 -11.42 -2.42
C GLU A 35 12.45 -10.43 -1.26
N SER A 36 11.63 -9.37 -1.18
CA SER A 36 11.69 -8.39 -0.08
C SER A 36 11.01 -8.86 1.20
N PHE A 37 10.28 -9.98 1.17
CA PHE A 37 9.62 -10.53 2.34
C PHE A 37 10.63 -11.01 3.37
N THR A 38 10.53 -10.49 4.60
CA THR A 38 11.39 -10.85 5.74
C THR A 38 10.71 -11.80 6.74
N GLY A 39 9.40 -11.97 6.63
CA GLY A 39 8.62 -12.88 7.47
C GLY A 39 7.14 -12.89 7.08
N ILE A 40 6.51 -14.03 7.31
CA ILE A 40 5.07 -14.25 7.16
C ILE A 40 4.57 -14.75 8.50
N HIS A 41 3.68 -14.00 9.12
CA HIS A 41 3.18 -14.32 10.44
C HIS A 41 1.68 -14.61 10.38
N THR A 42 1.26 -15.68 11.06
CA THR A 42 -0.16 -16.03 11.22
C THR A 42 -0.38 -16.60 12.62
N ASP A 43 -1.56 -16.43 13.16
CA ASP A 43 -2.04 -17.02 14.40
C ASP A 43 -2.91 -18.28 14.16
N ASP A 44 -3.14 -18.63 12.91
CA ASP A 44 -3.87 -19.82 12.49
C ASP A 44 -2.88 -20.93 12.09
N PRO A 45 -2.83 -22.06 12.84
CA PRO A 45 -1.95 -23.17 12.53
C PRO A 45 -2.21 -23.81 11.16
N GLU A 46 -3.49 -23.96 10.79
CA GLU A 46 -3.86 -24.56 9.50
C GLU A 46 -3.39 -23.69 8.35
N MET A 47 -3.55 -22.38 8.46
CA MET A 47 -3.05 -21.42 7.48
C MET A 47 -1.51 -21.46 7.40
N ALA A 48 -0.81 -21.60 8.53
CA ALA A 48 0.64 -21.72 8.55
C ALA A 48 1.11 -22.93 7.74
N ASP A 49 0.49 -24.09 7.95
CA ASP A 49 0.82 -25.34 7.24
C ASP A 49 0.53 -25.22 5.74
N GLN A 50 -0.59 -24.64 5.34
CA GLN A 50 -0.96 -24.44 3.94
C GLN A 50 0.01 -23.49 3.22
N ILE A 51 0.43 -22.39 3.88
CA ILE A 51 1.40 -21.45 3.31
C ILE A 51 2.77 -22.13 3.21
N LYS A 52 3.14 -22.93 4.22
CA LYS A 52 4.39 -23.67 4.22
C LYS A 52 4.47 -24.67 3.07
N GLU A 53 3.42 -25.47 2.89
CA GLU A 53 3.30 -26.41 1.76
C GLU A 53 3.43 -25.65 0.42
N TYR A 54 2.71 -24.57 0.26
CA TYR A 54 2.77 -23.74 -0.94
C TYR A 54 4.18 -23.20 -1.22
N LEU A 55 4.86 -22.63 -0.20
CA LEU A 55 6.21 -22.10 -0.36
C LEU A 55 7.24 -23.19 -0.60
N SER A 56 7.08 -24.39 -0.04
CA SER A 56 7.97 -25.53 -0.29
C SER A 56 7.97 -25.94 -1.77
N GLU A 57 6.83 -25.76 -2.46
CA GLU A 57 6.70 -26.06 -3.89
C GLU A 57 7.32 -24.98 -4.79
N ILE A 58 7.10 -23.67 -4.46
CA ILE A 58 7.48 -22.58 -5.36
C ILE A 58 8.81 -21.93 -5.00
N SER A 59 9.19 -21.92 -3.73
CA SER A 59 10.40 -21.27 -3.23
C SER A 59 10.88 -21.86 -1.90
N PRO A 60 11.46 -23.07 -1.93
CA PRO A 60 11.84 -23.80 -0.70
C PRO A 60 12.75 -23.02 0.25
N LYS A 61 13.60 -22.14 -0.31
CA LYS A 61 14.48 -21.25 0.49
C LYS A 61 13.74 -20.30 1.43
N HIS A 62 12.47 -20.03 1.16
CA HIS A 62 11.65 -19.08 1.92
C HIS A 62 10.66 -19.74 2.90
N GLU A 63 10.65 -21.05 3.00
CA GLU A 63 9.81 -21.79 3.95
C GLU A 63 10.04 -21.35 5.39
N SER A 64 11.28 -21.01 5.76
CA SER A 64 11.66 -20.53 7.09
C SER A 64 11.11 -19.15 7.45
N LEU A 65 10.56 -18.42 6.51
CA LEU A 65 9.91 -17.10 6.76
C LEU A 65 8.58 -17.25 7.50
N ILE A 66 7.95 -18.43 7.48
CA ILE A 66 6.65 -18.65 8.11
C ILE A 66 6.85 -18.80 9.60
N LYS A 67 6.10 -18.00 10.37
CA LYS A 67 6.13 -18.01 11.83
C LYS A 67 4.72 -18.06 12.37
N LEU A 68 4.41 -19.12 13.10
CA LEU A 68 3.17 -19.23 13.84
C LEU A 68 3.25 -18.34 15.09
N HIS A 69 2.27 -17.47 15.24
CA HIS A 69 2.13 -16.60 16.40
C HIS A 69 1.29 -17.32 17.47
N THR A 70 1.91 -17.62 18.61
CA THR A 70 1.29 -18.34 19.73
C THR A 70 1.26 -17.53 21.03
N GLU A 71 1.62 -16.25 20.97
CA GLU A 71 1.66 -15.38 22.14
C GLU A 71 0.25 -14.92 22.53
N VAL A 72 0.08 -14.51 23.79
CA VAL A 72 -1.19 -14.01 24.33
C VAL A 72 -1.58 -12.67 23.70
N THR A 73 -0.59 -11.84 23.35
CA THR A 73 -0.84 -10.56 22.69
C THR A 73 -1.34 -10.81 21.25
N PRO A 74 -2.47 -10.23 20.84
CA PRO A 74 -2.96 -10.37 19.47
C PRO A 74 -1.92 -9.99 18.41
N ILE A 75 -1.86 -10.73 17.30
CA ILE A 75 -0.84 -10.56 16.27
C ILE A 75 -0.78 -9.13 15.72
N TYR A 76 -1.92 -8.48 15.51
CA TYR A 76 -1.98 -7.09 14.99
C TYR A 76 -1.48 -6.09 16.02
N GLU A 77 -1.75 -6.31 17.30
CA GLU A 77 -1.23 -5.48 18.39
C GLU A 77 0.29 -5.61 18.51
N LYS A 78 0.81 -6.85 18.47
CA LYS A 78 2.26 -7.12 18.51
C LYS A 78 3.05 -6.37 17.44
N PHE A 79 2.52 -6.33 16.23
CA PHE A 79 3.15 -5.63 15.11
C PHE A 79 2.70 -4.16 14.97
N GLY A 80 1.87 -3.66 15.89
CA GLY A 80 1.36 -2.30 15.90
C GLY A 80 0.44 -1.96 14.72
N ILE A 81 -0.13 -2.99 14.07
CA ILE A 81 -0.98 -2.85 12.88
C ILE A 81 -2.30 -2.15 13.23
N ASP A 82 -2.93 -2.50 14.37
CA ASP A 82 -4.16 -1.84 14.83
C ASP A 82 -3.99 -0.33 14.97
N ARG A 83 -2.85 0.10 15.52
CA ARG A 83 -2.52 1.52 15.65
C ARG A 83 -2.32 2.17 14.28
N GLN A 84 -1.63 1.49 13.37
CA GLN A 84 -1.40 1.99 12.01
C GLN A 84 -2.71 2.10 11.23
N ILE A 85 -3.60 1.10 11.31
CA ILE A 85 -4.93 1.13 10.69
C ILE A 85 -5.73 2.34 11.20
N LYS A 86 -5.85 2.49 12.51
CA LYS A 86 -6.58 3.61 13.11
C LYS A 86 -6.03 4.98 12.68
N THR A 87 -4.70 5.10 12.59
CA THR A 87 -4.05 6.34 12.15
C THR A 87 -4.23 6.57 10.66
N SER A 88 -4.14 5.51 9.86
CA SER A 88 -4.18 5.59 8.39
C SER A 88 -5.54 5.97 7.84
N PHE A 89 -6.63 5.63 8.54
CA PHE A 89 -8.00 6.01 8.15
C PHE A 89 -8.48 7.31 8.82
N GLY A 90 -7.62 7.99 9.55
CA GLY A 90 -7.92 9.32 10.10
C GLY A 90 -8.05 10.39 9.01
N LYS A 91 -8.75 11.49 9.35
CA LYS A 91 -8.89 12.65 8.47
C LYS A 91 -7.53 13.29 8.13
N THR A 92 -6.56 13.16 9.02
CA THR A 92 -5.23 13.78 8.89
C THR A 92 -4.17 12.71 8.72
N ALA A 93 -3.27 12.87 7.75
CA ALA A 93 -2.08 12.07 7.57
C ALA A 93 -0.83 12.92 7.84
N SER A 94 -0.07 12.56 8.88
CA SER A 94 1.14 13.27 9.25
C SER A 94 2.28 12.95 8.30
N MET A 95 3.04 13.96 7.92
CA MET A 95 4.24 13.86 7.09
C MET A 95 5.49 14.20 7.89
N SER A 96 6.66 13.98 7.30
CA SER A 96 7.93 14.38 7.89
C SER A 96 7.99 15.90 8.10
N LYS A 97 8.82 16.30 9.06
CA LYS A 97 9.09 17.71 9.37
C LYS A 97 7.85 18.54 9.82
N GLY A 98 6.81 17.89 10.34
CA GLY A 98 5.62 18.55 10.90
C GLY A 98 4.57 19.01 9.88
N ALA A 99 4.75 18.72 8.60
CA ALA A 99 3.72 18.90 7.59
C ALA A 99 2.66 17.79 7.69
N TYR A 100 1.47 18.00 7.13
CA TYR A 100 0.40 17.01 7.15
C TYR A 100 -0.59 17.22 6.00
N LEU A 101 -1.26 16.14 5.63
CA LEU A 101 -2.39 16.16 4.70
C LEU A 101 -3.71 16.17 5.47
N VAL A 102 -4.69 16.87 4.96
CA VAL A 102 -6.10 16.74 5.37
C VAL A 102 -6.85 16.07 4.23
N ILE A 103 -7.47 14.92 4.49
CA ILE A 103 -8.14 14.09 3.48
C ILE A 103 -9.63 14.09 3.77
N GLU A 104 -10.41 14.58 2.84
CA GLU A 104 -11.86 14.66 2.94
C GLU A 104 -12.56 13.94 1.79
N HIS A 105 -13.69 13.34 2.09
CA HIS A 105 -14.51 12.63 1.14
C HIS A 105 -15.82 13.39 0.93
N THR A 106 -16.16 13.64 -0.33
CA THR A 106 -17.44 14.18 -0.73
C THR A 106 -18.21 13.15 -1.55
N GLU A 107 -19.46 13.43 -1.93
CA GLU A 107 -20.22 12.51 -2.77
C GLU A 107 -19.61 12.28 -4.16
N ALA A 108 -18.89 13.28 -4.70
CA ALA A 108 -18.41 13.27 -6.07
C ALA A 108 -16.90 13.10 -6.20
N MET A 109 -16.12 13.44 -5.18
CA MET A 109 -14.67 13.47 -5.24
C MET A 109 -14.02 13.38 -3.87
N HIS A 110 -12.73 13.09 -3.87
CA HIS A 110 -11.87 13.19 -2.69
C HIS A 110 -11.04 14.47 -2.79
N VAL A 111 -10.89 15.17 -1.69
CA VAL A 111 -10.07 16.39 -1.62
C VAL A 111 -8.96 16.16 -0.62
N ILE A 112 -7.74 16.50 -1.01
CA ILE A 112 -6.54 16.39 -0.19
C ILE A 112 -5.90 17.77 -0.13
N ASP A 113 -5.86 18.35 1.07
CA ASP A 113 -5.23 19.65 1.33
C ASP A 113 -3.85 19.44 1.97
N VAL A 114 -2.85 20.17 1.47
CA VAL A 114 -1.46 20.08 1.90
C VAL A 114 -1.11 21.21 2.84
N ASN A 115 -0.78 20.86 4.08
CA ASN A 115 -0.41 21.80 5.12
C ASN A 115 1.07 21.71 5.49
N SER A 116 1.77 22.86 5.49
CA SER A 116 3.19 22.94 5.87
C SER A 116 3.46 22.81 7.36
N GLY A 117 2.41 22.93 8.19
CA GLY A 117 2.57 23.00 9.63
C GLY A 117 3.30 24.28 10.08
N ASN A 118 3.81 24.28 11.33
CA ASN A 118 4.51 25.44 11.91
C ASN A 118 5.96 25.56 11.38
N ARG A 119 6.11 25.73 10.08
CA ARG A 119 7.44 25.95 9.47
C ARG A 119 7.72 27.45 9.31
N SER A 120 8.45 27.99 10.25
CA SER A 120 9.07 29.29 10.13
C SER A 120 10.59 29.16 9.91
N ASN A 121 11.04 28.39 8.90
CA ASN A 121 12.43 28.39 8.53
C ASN A 121 12.77 29.71 7.81
N ARG A 122 13.28 30.67 8.55
CA ARG A 122 13.75 31.98 8.06
C ARG A 122 14.95 31.90 7.10
N ALA A 123 15.50 30.70 6.85
CA ALA A 123 16.71 30.51 6.03
C ALA A 123 16.43 30.23 4.55
N ASN A 124 15.27 29.68 4.20
CA ASN A 124 14.92 29.34 2.82
C ASN A 124 13.88 30.33 2.28
N SER A 125 13.85 30.52 0.96
CA SER A 125 12.77 31.29 0.34
C SER A 125 11.44 30.57 0.56
N GLN A 126 10.34 31.33 0.61
CA GLN A 126 8.97 30.75 0.73
C GLN A 126 8.70 29.74 -0.39
N GLU A 127 9.15 30.02 -1.61
CA GLU A 127 9.03 29.17 -2.78
C GLU A 127 9.77 27.83 -2.61
N ASP A 128 11.00 27.85 -2.06
CA ASP A 128 11.77 26.61 -1.87
C ASP A 128 11.17 25.76 -0.75
N THR A 129 10.61 26.40 0.27
CA THR A 129 9.88 25.70 1.34
C THR A 129 8.59 25.05 0.80
N ALA A 130 7.85 25.77 -0.05
CA ALA A 130 6.65 25.22 -0.70
C ALA A 130 6.99 23.99 -1.56
N LEU A 131 8.05 24.08 -2.38
CA LEU A 131 8.51 22.95 -3.17
C LEU A 131 8.88 21.76 -2.29
N GLU A 132 9.66 21.95 -1.24
CA GLU A 132 10.08 20.87 -0.34
C GLU A 132 8.88 20.17 0.31
N VAL A 133 7.88 20.93 0.80
CA VAL A 133 6.68 20.37 1.39
C VAL A 133 5.85 19.62 0.35
N ASN A 134 5.66 20.21 -0.83
CA ASN A 134 4.88 19.59 -1.90
C ASN A 134 5.52 18.28 -2.41
N MET A 135 6.84 18.19 -2.47
CA MET A 135 7.54 16.96 -2.85
C MET A 135 7.30 15.84 -1.81
N ILE A 136 7.38 16.17 -0.51
CA ILE A 136 7.03 15.23 0.56
C ILE A 136 5.56 14.83 0.47
N ALA A 137 4.67 15.80 0.20
CA ALA A 137 3.25 15.57 0.06
C ALA A 137 2.91 14.66 -1.12
N ALA A 138 3.59 14.80 -2.26
CA ALA A 138 3.35 13.95 -3.42
C ALA A 138 3.59 12.46 -3.12
N SER A 139 4.70 12.13 -2.47
CA SER A 139 4.99 10.76 -2.05
C SER A 139 3.96 10.23 -1.04
N GLU A 140 3.56 11.06 -0.06
CA GLU A 140 2.56 10.67 0.92
C GLU A 140 1.16 10.55 0.31
N VAL A 141 0.77 11.43 -0.62
CA VAL A 141 -0.50 11.33 -1.37
C VAL A 141 -0.55 9.99 -2.09
N ALA A 142 0.46 9.64 -2.90
CA ALA A 142 0.52 8.37 -3.60
C ALA A 142 0.39 7.17 -2.62
N ARG A 143 1.07 7.24 -1.47
CA ARG A 143 0.96 6.23 -0.41
C ARG A 143 -0.46 6.15 0.16
N GLN A 144 -1.10 7.28 0.45
CA GLN A 144 -2.45 7.34 1.02
C GLN A 144 -3.52 6.84 0.03
N LEU A 145 -3.37 7.13 -1.27
CA LEU A 145 -4.28 6.63 -2.29
C LEU A 145 -4.28 5.09 -2.34
N ARG A 146 -3.09 4.48 -2.33
CA ARG A 146 -2.94 3.02 -2.29
C ARG A 146 -3.44 2.42 -0.97
N LEU A 147 -3.07 3.03 0.16
CA LEU A 147 -3.39 2.52 1.49
C LEU A 147 -4.90 2.52 1.77
N ARG A 148 -5.61 3.53 1.29
CA ARG A 148 -7.06 3.71 1.49
C ARG A 148 -7.90 3.16 0.34
N ASP A 149 -7.26 2.61 -0.71
CA ASP A 149 -7.92 2.16 -1.94
C ASP A 149 -8.85 3.25 -2.51
N MET A 150 -8.30 4.46 -2.64
CA MET A 150 -9.07 5.63 -3.08
C MET A 150 -9.18 5.65 -4.60
N GLY A 151 -10.43 5.65 -5.09
CA GLY A 151 -10.74 5.74 -6.51
C GLY A 151 -11.61 6.95 -6.86
N GLY A 152 -11.89 7.12 -8.14
CA GLY A 152 -12.71 8.22 -8.64
C GLY A 152 -11.91 9.51 -8.88
N ILE A 153 -12.55 10.67 -8.69
CA ILE A 153 -11.92 11.97 -8.87
C ILE A 153 -11.22 12.37 -7.57
N ILE A 154 -9.93 12.68 -7.69
CA ILE A 154 -9.10 13.11 -6.56
C ILE A 154 -8.52 14.47 -6.90
N VAL A 155 -8.77 15.45 -6.05
CA VAL A 155 -8.22 16.81 -6.14
C VAL A 155 -7.22 16.99 -5.02
N VAL A 156 -5.99 17.36 -5.38
CA VAL A 156 -4.93 17.64 -4.40
C VAL A 156 -4.62 19.12 -4.47
N ASP A 157 -4.81 19.82 -3.36
CA ASP A 157 -4.49 21.24 -3.20
C ASP A 157 -3.08 21.35 -2.62
N PHE A 158 -2.12 21.58 -3.51
CA PHE A 158 -0.71 21.76 -3.13
C PHE A 158 -0.45 23.22 -2.74
N ILE A 159 0.58 23.44 -1.94
CA ILE A 159 1.02 24.80 -1.60
C ILE A 159 1.44 25.53 -2.88
N ASP A 160 0.97 26.77 -3.03
CA ASP A 160 1.23 27.59 -4.19
C ASP A 160 2.72 27.73 -4.53
N MET A 161 3.03 27.54 -5.82
CA MET A 161 4.37 27.69 -6.38
C MET A 161 4.34 28.58 -7.63
N ASN A 162 5.14 29.63 -7.64
CA ASN A 162 5.19 30.57 -8.75
C ASN A 162 6.00 30.03 -9.95
N LYS A 163 7.08 29.26 -9.68
CA LYS A 163 7.98 28.75 -10.71
C LYS A 163 7.40 27.56 -11.47
N GLY A 164 7.26 27.66 -12.78
CA GLY A 164 6.79 26.56 -13.63
C GLY A 164 7.66 25.30 -13.54
N GLU A 165 8.98 25.47 -13.33
CA GLU A 165 9.89 24.34 -13.13
C GLU A 165 9.59 23.54 -11.86
N HIS A 166 9.17 24.21 -10.77
CA HIS A 166 8.80 23.55 -9.51
C HIS A 166 7.51 22.76 -9.68
N ARG A 167 6.50 23.33 -10.36
CA ARG A 167 5.25 22.62 -10.68
C ARG A 167 5.51 21.39 -11.56
N LYS A 168 6.44 21.53 -12.53
CA LYS A 168 6.83 20.38 -13.35
C LYS A 168 7.52 19.29 -12.54
N LYS A 169 8.46 19.64 -11.67
CA LYS A 169 9.13 18.66 -10.78
C LYS A 169 8.14 17.92 -9.90
N LEU A 170 7.17 18.63 -9.32
CA LEU A 170 6.10 18.03 -8.51
C LEU A 170 5.26 17.03 -9.32
N TYR A 171 4.85 17.44 -10.51
CA TYR A 171 4.07 16.58 -11.42
C TYR A 171 4.83 15.31 -11.82
N ASP A 172 6.10 15.46 -12.18
CA ASP A 172 6.95 14.34 -12.61
C ASP A 172 7.15 13.37 -11.43
N LEU A 173 7.39 13.85 -10.20
CA LEU A 173 7.51 13.03 -9.02
C LEU A 173 6.20 12.29 -8.71
N LEU A 174 5.06 12.97 -8.73
CA LEU A 174 3.77 12.32 -8.46
C LEU A 174 3.49 11.20 -9.46
N LYS A 175 3.86 11.39 -10.73
CA LYS A 175 3.76 10.34 -11.76
C LYS A 175 4.67 9.16 -11.45
N GLU A 176 5.90 9.41 -11.01
CA GLU A 176 6.85 8.36 -10.63
C GLU A 176 6.34 7.55 -9.44
N GLU A 177 5.89 8.22 -8.39
CA GLU A 177 5.34 7.58 -7.18
C GLU A 177 4.07 6.76 -7.44
N MET A 178 3.29 7.13 -8.47
CA MET A 178 2.07 6.42 -8.86
C MET A 178 2.33 5.29 -9.87
N ASN A 179 3.53 5.14 -10.43
CA ASN A 179 3.84 4.05 -11.37
C ASN A 179 3.68 2.65 -10.74
N ASP A 180 3.89 2.53 -9.43
CA ASP A 180 3.74 1.27 -8.70
C ASP A 180 2.29 0.96 -8.35
N ASP A 181 1.35 1.87 -8.64
CA ASP A 181 -0.06 1.64 -8.41
C ASP A 181 -0.63 0.71 -9.49
N ARG A 182 -1.26 -0.39 -9.06
CA ARG A 182 -1.90 -1.36 -9.97
C ARG A 182 -3.23 -0.86 -10.54
N ALA A 183 -3.84 0.15 -9.92
CA ALA A 183 -5.07 0.75 -10.40
C ALA A 183 -4.81 1.62 -11.63
N LYS A 184 -5.69 1.53 -12.63
CA LYS A 184 -5.62 2.45 -13.78
C LYS A 184 -5.93 3.87 -13.34
N HIS A 185 -5.00 4.76 -13.55
CA HIS A 185 -5.13 6.16 -13.17
C HIS A 185 -4.63 7.10 -14.27
N LYS A 186 -5.00 8.37 -14.16
CA LYS A 186 -4.51 9.45 -15.01
C LYS A 186 -4.25 10.67 -14.15
N ILE A 187 -3.02 11.15 -14.17
CA ILE A 187 -2.62 12.36 -13.46
C ILE A 187 -2.68 13.53 -14.44
N LEU A 188 -3.35 14.59 -14.05
CA LEU A 188 -3.42 15.82 -14.80
C LEU A 188 -2.33 16.79 -14.32
N PRO A 189 -1.79 17.64 -15.22
CA PRO A 189 -0.86 18.68 -14.80
C PRO A 189 -1.51 19.62 -13.78
N PRO A 190 -0.72 20.25 -12.88
CA PRO A 190 -1.22 21.26 -11.96
C PRO A 190 -1.96 22.39 -12.71
N THR A 191 -3.07 22.80 -12.15
CA THR A 191 -3.87 23.92 -12.69
C THR A 191 -3.37 25.25 -12.12
N LYS A 192 -4.01 26.38 -12.51
CA LYS A 192 -3.71 27.70 -11.92
C LYS A 192 -4.27 27.85 -10.49
N PHE A 193 -5.03 26.89 -10.02
CA PHE A 193 -5.67 26.88 -8.73
C PHE A 193 -5.04 25.89 -7.74
N GLY A 194 -3.85 25.39 -8.01
CA GLY A 194 -3.14 24.40 -7.21
C GLY A 194 -2.72 23.19 -7.99
#